data_3a8f47f926b5430b3693bc2b38bebf60
#
_entry.id   3a8f47f926b5430b3693bc2b38bebf60
#
_cell.length_a   1.000
_cell.length_b   1.000
_cell.length_c   1.000
_cell.angle_alpha   90.00
_cell.angle_beta   90.00
_cell.angle_gamma   90.00
#
_symmetry.space_group_name_H-M   'P 1'
#
loop_
_entity.id
_entity.type
_entity.pdbx_description
1 polymer ?
#
loop_
_entity_poly.entity_id
_entity_poly.type
_entity_poly.pdbx_seq_one_letter_code
_entity_poly.pdbx_strand_id
1 'polypeptide(L)'
;EAFAVPGQQRRTGIASVADETCGILTLSGVLAAIIHAKNTGEGQKVETSLIGSAFRLMGWTMTTAMWRDTPPITGVRINGTRERPGIAACFNDSDGKPLAFQLEPDHWKPTLELLGFYEKLQSKGLEDLGLAFESEEKKDEIIGTLSNLFSTNKRDYWIEKMRNER
;
A
#
# COMPACT_ATOMS: atom_id res chain seq x y z
N GLU A 1 -4.67 10.99 -7.72
CA GLU A 1 -3.88 10.16 -8.67
C GLU A 1 -3.12 9.03 -7.98
N ALA A 2 -2.71 9.18 -6.72
CA ALA A 2 -1.94 8.15 -5.99
C ALA A 2 -2.62 6.77 -5.90
N PHE A 3 -3.93 6.70 -6.09
CA PHE A 3 -4.73 5.47 -6.08
C PHE A 3 -5.37 5.16 -7.44
N ALA A 4 -5.02 5.90 -8.48
CA ALA A 4 -5.53 5.65 -9.82
C ALA A 4 -4.80 4.46 -10.47
N VAL A 5 -5.56 3.67 -11.21
CA VAL A 5 -4.98 2.61 -12.06
C VAL A 5 -4.61 3.24 -13.41
N PRO A 6 -3.38 3.03 -13.91
CA PRO A 6 -2.98 3.54 -15.23
C PRO A 6 -3.98 3.11 -16.31
N GLY A 7 -4.35 4.05 -17.18
CA GLY A 7 -5.30 3.81 -18.29
C GLY A 7 -6.78 3.78 -17.90
N GLN A 8 -7.14 3.85 -16.62
CA GLN A 8 -8.54 3.99 -16.20
C GLN A 8 -8.97 5.45 -16.09
N GLN A 9 -10.26 5.70 -16.34
CA GLN A 9 -10.84 7.01 -16.13
C GLN A 9 -10.65 7.43 -14.67
N ARG A 10 -10.20 8.68 -14.46
CA ARG A 10 -10.09 9.26 -13.11
C ARG A 10 -11.46 9.23 -12.43
N ARG A 11 -11.52 8.62 -11.27
CA ARG A 11 -12.70 8.63 -10.43
C ARG A 11 -12.54 9.68 -9.35
N THR A 12 -13.60 10.39 -9.03
CA THR A 12 -13.66 11.17 -7.80
C THR A 12 -13.50 10.20 -6.63
N GLY A 13 -12.59 10.51 -5.69
CA GLY A 13 -12.42 9.71 -4.50
C GLY A 13 -13.71 9.59 -3.69
N ILE A 14 -13.65 8.84 -2.59
CA ILE A 14 -14.72 8.81 -1.60
C ILE A 14 -15.01 10.25 -1.19
N ALA A 15 -16.28 10.65 -1.24
CA ALA A 15 -16.69 11.98 -0.84
C ALA A 15 -16.23 12.29 0.59
N SER A 16 -15.83 13.54 0.82
CA SER A 16 -15.53 14.08 2.17
C SER A 16 -14.35 13.49 2.94
N VAL A 17 -13.39 12.81 2.28
CA VAL A 17 -12.20 12.26 2.98
C VAL A 17 -11.40 13.36 3.68
N ALA A 18 -11.25 14.53 3.06
CA ALA A 18 -10.55 15.67 3.68
C ALA A 18 -11.32 16.22 4.87
N ASP A 19 -12.66 16.29 4.76
CA ASP A 19 -13.56 16.79 5.83
C ASP A 19 -13.53 15.85 7.03
N GLU A 20 -13.72 14.55 6.81
CA GLU A 20 -13.66 13.53 7.87
C GLU A 20 -12.30 13.53 8.59
N THR A 21 -11.22 13.59 7.84
CA THR A 21 -9.88 13.65 8.41
C THR A 21 -9.68 14.95 9.19
N CYS A 22 -10.14 16.08 8.67
CA CYS A 22 -10.09 17.36 9.35
C CYS A 22 -10.90 17.35 10.65
N GLY A 23 -12.08 16.75 10.64
CA GLY A 23 -12.92 16.58 11.84
C GLY A 23 -12.21 15.79 12.94
N ILE A 24 -11.57 14.67 12.60
CA ILE A 24 -10.83 13.84 13.56
C ILE A 24 -9.61 14.59 14.11
N LEU A 25 -8.86 15.29 13.26
CA LEU A 25 -7.70 16.08 13.70
C LEU A 25 -8.12 17.26 14.58
N THR A 26 -9.23 17.92 14.24
CA THR A 26 -9.81 19.00 15.06
C THR A 26 -10.20 18.48 16.44
N LEU A 27 -10.90 17.34 16.51
CA LEU A 27 -11.27 16.70 17.77
C LEU A 27 -10.05 16.39 18.63
N SER A 28 -8.99 15.84 18.03
CA SER A 28 -7.74 15.54 18.74
C SER A 28 -7.09 16.81 19.33
N GLY A 29 -7.06 17.89 18.55
CA GLY A 29 -6.56 19.18 19.01
C GLY A 29 -7.40 19.77 20.14
N VAL A 30 -8.75 19.70 20.03
CA VAL A 30 -9.68 20.18 21.07
C VAL A 30 -9.50 19.39 22.37
N LEU A 31 -9.36 18.06 22.32
CA LEU A 31 -9.12 17.25 23.51
C LEU A 31 -7.78 17.62 24.19
N ALA A 32 -6.73 17.83 23.41
CA ALA A 32 -5.45 18.29 23.92
C ALA A 32 -5.56 19.67 24.59
N ALA A 33 -6.29 20.59 23.97
CA ALA A 33 -6.55 21.93 24.52
C ALA A 33 -7.35 21.88 25.84
N ILE A 34 -8.35 21.00 25.92
CA ILE A 34 -9.12 20.81 27.17
C ILE A 34 -8.23 20.25 28.30
N ILE A 35 -7.38 19.28 28.01
CA ILE A 35 -6.46 18.71 29.00
C ILE A 35 -5.49 19.79 29.48
N HIS A 36 -4.95 20.59 28.56
CA HIS A 36 -4.08 21.72 28.90
C HIS A 36 -4.79 22.72 29.83
N ALA A 37 -5.99 23.15 29.43
CA ALA A 37 -6.78 24.11 30.21
C ALA A 37 -7.15 23.59 31.60
N LYS A 38 -7.45 22.30 31.74
CA LYS A 38 -7.69 21.67 33.06
C LYS A 38 -6.47 21.67 33.95
N ASN A 39 -5.28 21.52 33.41
CA ASN A 39 -4.05 21.41 34.15
C ASN A 39 -3.43 22.79 34.49
N THR A 40 -3.63 23.78 33.64
CA THR A 40 -2.99 25.11 33.77
C THR A 40 -3.95 26.25 34.07
N GLY A 41 -5.26 26.06 33.83
CA GLY A 41 -6.25 27.13 33.86
C GLY A 41 -6.26 28.01 32.60
N GLU A 42 -5.39 27.74 31.63
CA GLU A 42 -5.25 28.55 30.41
C GLU A 42 -5.88 27.85 29.20
N GLY A 43 -6.80 28.57 28.53
CA GLY A 43 -7.39 28.13 27.28
C GLY A 43 -6.47 28.43 26.08
N GLN A 44 -6.67 27.73 24.97
CA GLN A 44 -5.94 27.96 23.73
C GLN A 44 -6.82 27.80 22.50
N LYS A 45 -6.44 28.45 21.41
CA LYS A 45 -7.08 28.31 20.10
C LYS A 45 -6.58 27.04 19.41
N VAL A 46 -7.48 26.29 18.78
CA VAL A 46 -7.18 25.16 17.93
C VAL A 46 -7.56 25.50 16.50
N GLU A 47 -6.63 25.38 15.58
CA GLU A 47 -6.85 25.62 14.15
C GLU A 47 -6.43 24.41 13.35
N THR A 48 -7.24 24.01 12.39
CA THR A 48 -6.99 22.96 11.41
C THR A 48 -7.38 23.44 10.02
N SER A 49 -6.96 22.74 8.99
CA SER A 49 -7.36 23.04 7.62
C SER A 49 -7.65 21.78 6.84
N LEU A 50 -8.62 21.83 5.93
CA LEU A 50 -8.97 20.73 5.04
C LEU A 50 -7.76 20.28 4.21
N ILE A 51 -7.03 21.22 3.63
CA ILE A 51 -5.86 20.90 2.81
C ILE A 51 -4.72 20.28 3.64
N GLY A 52 -4.47 20.79 4.84
CA GLY A 52 -3.47 20.23 5.75
C GLY A 52 -3.84 18.82 6.19
N SER A 53 -5.11 18.56 6.41
CA SER A 53 -5.63 17.24 6.76
C SER A 53 -5.52 16.25 5.60
N ALA A 54 -5.81 16.68 4.37
CA ALA A 54 -5.60 15.87 3.18
C ALA A 54 -4.11 15.53 2.97
N PHE A 55 -3.20 16.49 3.14
CA PHE A 55 -1.76 16.24 3.09
C PHE A 55 -1.30 15.29 4.19
N ARG A 56 -1.84 15.39 5.39
CA ARG A 56 -1.51 14.47 6.49
C ARG A 56 -1.91 13.03 6.16
N LEU A 57 -3.10 12.84 5.57
CA LEU A 57 -3.57 11.54 5.12
C LEU A 57 -2.66 10.93 4.03
N MET A 58 -2.16 11.78 3.13
CA MET A 58 -1.25 11.39 2.05
C MET A 58 0.23 11.36 2.49
N GLY A 59 0.52 11.57 3.77
CA GLY A 59 1.86 11.88 4.30
C GLY A 59 2.98 11.00 3.75
N TRP A 60 2.82 9.67 3.76
CA TRP A 60 3.83 8.75 3.21
C TRP A 60 4.05 8.97 1.70
N THR A 61 2.98 9.04 0.94
CA THR A 61 3.04 9.24 -0.52
C THR A 61 3.67 10.59 -0.88
N MET A 62 3.26 11.65 -0.19
CA MET A 62 3.80 13.00 -0.38
C MET A 62 5.27 13.08 0.02
N THR A 63 5.64 12.57 1.19
CA THR A 63 7.02 12.55 1.66
C THR A 63 7.93 11.81 0.70
N THR A 64 7.50 10.65 0.20
CA THR A 64 8.27 9.86 -0.76
C THR A 64 8.43 10.59 -2.09
N ALA A 65 7.38 11.21 -2.59
CA ALA A 65 7.44 11.97 -3.84
C ALA A 65 8.37 13.19 -3.72
N MET A 66 8.29 13.93 -2.62
CA MET A 66 9.16 15.09 -2.35
C MET A 66 10.63 14.67 -2.16
N TRP A 67 10.88 13.54 -1.47
CA TRP A 67 12.23 13.03 -1.26
C TRP A 67 12.91 12.57 -2.54
N ARG A 68 12.15 11.92 -3.43
CA ARG A 68 12.66 11.35 -4.68
C ARG A 68 12.56 12.30 -5.87
N ASP A 69 11.93 13.44 -5.71
CA ASP A 69 11.60 14.38 -6.79
C ASP A 69 10.91 13.69 -7.97
N THR A 70 10.02 12.75 -7.67
CA THR A 70 9.28 11.96 -8.66
C THR A 70 7.79 11.95 -8.33
N PRO A 71 6.92 11.86 -9.35
CA PRO A 71 5.49 11.68 -9.12
C PRO A 71 5.20 10.46 -8.24
N PRO A 72 4.11 10.48 -7.45
CA PRO A 72 3.67 9.32 -6.70
C PRO A 72 3.47 8.11 -7.61
N ILE A 73 3.99 6.95 -7.20
CA ILE A 73 3.82 5.71 -7.94
C ILE A 73 2.36 5.27 -7.80
N THR A 74 1.71 4.99 -8.94
CA THR A 74 0.34 4.47 -9.00
C THR A 74 0.36 2.98 -9.40
N GLY A 75 -0.63 2.22 -8.94
CA GLY A 75 -0.74 0.79 -9.26
C GLY A 75 0.07 -0.11 -8.34
N VAL A 76 0.68 -1.14 -8.92
CA VAL A 76 1.55 -2.07 -8.18
C VAL A 76 2.76 -1.34 -7.62
N ARG A 77 2.98 -1.48 -6.33
CA ARG A 77 4.11 -0.87 -5.63
C ARG A 77 5.10 -1.95 -5.24
N ILE A 78 6.27 -1.92 -5.85
CA ILE A 78 7.47 -2.53 -5.28
C ILE A 78 8.21 -1.39 -4.60
N ASN A 79 8.41 -1.49 -3.31
CA ASN A 79 8.98 -0.45 -2.45
C ASN A 79 10.22 -0.97 -1.71
N GLY A 80 10.83 -0.10 -0.91
CA GLY A 80 12.07 -0.43 -0.21
C GLY A 80 13.31 -0.19 -1.06
N THR A 81 14.30 -1.06 -0.90
CA THR A 81 15.55 -1.06 -1.67
C THR A 81 15.72 -2.40 -2.38
N ARG A 82 16.74 -2.51 -3.24
CA ARG A 82 17.08 -3.78 -3.90
C ARG A 82 17.36 -4.90 -2.90
N GLU A 83 18.02 -4.58 -1.79
CA GLU A 83 18.42 -5.54 -0.75
C GLU A 83 17.26 -5.88 0.19
N ARG A 84 16.28 -4.98 0.30
CA ARG A 84 15.09 -5.15 1.14
C ARG A 84 13.83 -4.70 0.39
N PRO A 85 13.42 -5.45 -0.63
CA PRO A 85 12.26 -5.12 -1.44
C PRO A 85 10.96 -5.55 -0.77
N GLY A 86 9.94 -4.71 -0.77
CA GLY A 86 8.57 -5.03 -0.38
C GLY A 86 7.63 -4.93 -1.57
N ILE A 87 6.47 -5.54 -1.49
CA ILE A 87 5.43 -5.47 -2.50
C ILE A 87 4.07 -5.11 -1.91
N ALA A 88 3.34 -4.24 -2.59
CA ALA A 88 1.93 -3.96 -2.35
C ALA A 88 1.20 -3.91 -3.69
N ALA A 89 0.35 -4.89 -3.94
CA ALA A 89 -0.32 -5.07 -5.22
C ALA A 89 -1.74 -5.61 -5.05
N CYS A 90 -2.60 -5.37 -6.04
CA CYS A 90 -3.85 -6.09 -6.18
C CYS A 90 -3.74 -7.01 -7.40
N PHE A 91 -4.04 -8.28 -7.19
CA PHE A 91 -4.16 -9.30 -8.23
C PHE A 91 -5.60 -9.74 -8.38
N ASN A 92 -5.95 -10.31 -9.51
CA ASN A 92 -7.26 -10.93 -9.70
C ASN A 92 -7.17 -12.44 -9.54
N ASP A 93 -8.17 -13.01 -8.91
CA ASP A 93 -8.34 -14.44 -8.79
C ASP A 93 -8.90 -15.06 -10.10
N SER A 94 -9.18 -16.38 -10.10
CA SER A 94 -9.74 -17.07 -11.27
C SER A 94 -11.14 -16.59 -11.68
N ASP A 95 -11.88 -15.96 -10.79
CA ASP A 95 -13.21 -15.39 -11.05
C ASP A 95 -13.13 -13.87 -11.38
N GLY A 96 -11.91 -13.29 -11.48
CA GLY A 96 -11.68 -11.87 -11.69
C GLY A 96 -11.89 -11.00 -10.44
N LYS A 97 -12.03 -11.60 -9.25
CA LYS A 97 -12.20 -10.87 -8.00
C LYS A 97 -10.86 -10.36 -7.48
N PRO A 98 -10.77 -9.12 -6.97
CA PRO A 98 -9.53 -8.56 -6.48
C PRO A 98 -9.06 -9.23 -5.18
N LEU A 99 -7.75 -9.47 -5.10
CA LEU A 99 -7.01 -9.92 -3.93
C LEU A 99 -5.88 -8.93 -3.65
N ALA A 100 -5.90 -8.27 -2.49
CA ALA A 100 -4.80 -7.44 -2.04
C ALA A 100 -3.67 -8.32 -1.50
N PHE A 101 -2.46 -8.07 -1.98
CA PHE A 101 -1.25 -8.80 -1.59
C PHE A 101 -0.19 -7.78 -1.17
N GLN A 102 0.17 -7.81 0.11
CA GLN A 102 1.19 -6.92 0.66
C GLN A 102 2.14 -7.74 1.52
N LEU A 103 3.43 -7.63 1.23
CA LEU A 103 4.48 -8.28 1.98
C LEU A 103 5.63 -7.32 2.25
N GLU A 104 6.13 -7.40 3.47
CA GLU A 104 7.42 -6.85 3.86
C GLU A 104 8.56 -7.77 3.40
N PRO A 105 9.79 -7.26 3.27
CA PRO A 105 10.93 -8.03 2.73
C PRO A 105 11.16 -9.39 3.38
N ASP A 106 11.06 -9.44 4.72
CA ASP A 106 11.37 -10.65 5.49
C ASP A 106 10.32 -11.76 5.33
N HIS A 107 9.14 -11.42 4.80
CA HIS A 107 8.05 -12.35 4.54
C HIS A 107 7.94 -12.83 3.08
N TRP A 108 8.79 -12.31 2.19
CA TRP A 108 8.70 -12.63 0.77
C TRP A 108 8.87 -14.12 0.49
N LYS A 109 10.05 -14.67 0.79
CA LYS A 109 10.35 -16.08 0.54
C LYS A 109 9.43 -17.03 1.29
N PRO A 110 9.22 -16.91 2.61
CA PRO A 110 8.30 -17.80 3.35
C PRO A 110 6.88 -17.81 2.78
N THR A 111 6.37 -16.67 2.37
CA THR A 111 5.02 -16.60 1.78
C THR A 111 4.96 -17.23 0.40
N LEU A 112 5.99 -17.07 -0.43
CA LEU A 112 6.05 -17.73 -1.73
C LEU A 112 6.11 -19.25 -1.59
N GLU A 113 6.88 -19.77 -0.65
CA GLU A 113 6.96 -21.20 -0.34
C GLU A 113 5.59 -21.73 0.12
N LEU A 114 4.95 -21.05 1.06
CA LEU A 114 3.61 -21.35 1.55
C LEU A 114 2.58 -21.41 0.42
N LEU A 115 2.59 -20.42 -0.47
CA LEU A 115 1.66 -20.36 -1.60
C LEU A 115 1.98 -21.39 -2.71
N GLY A 116 3.16 -22.01 -2.69
CA GLY A 116 3.66 -22.88 -3.76
C GLY A 116 4.08 -22.09 -5.01
N PHE A 117 4.49 -20.82 -4.82
CA PHE A 117 4.94 -19.94 -5.88
C PHE A 117 6.46 -19.91 -6.04
N TYR A 118 7.19 -20.27 -4.97
CA TYR A 118 8.65 -20.12 -4.94
C TYR A 118 9.33 -20.90 -6.06
N GLU A 119 9.05 -22.20 -6.21
CA GLU A 119 9.64 -23.03 -7.27
C GLU A 119 9.31 -22.53 -8.69
N LYS A 120 8.09 -21.99 -8.87
CA LYS A 120 7.65 -21.46 -10.16
C LYS A 120 8.36 -20.16 -10.53
N LEU A 121 8.64 -19.28 -9.55
CA LEU A 121 9.44 -18.08 -9.75
C LEU A 121 10.91 -18.45 -9.93
N GLN A 122 11.43 -19.38 -9.12
CA GLN A 122 12.81 -19.85 -9.20
C GLN A 122 13.14 -20.49 -10.56
N SER A 123 12.23 -21.29 -11.13
CA SER A 123 12.40 -21.87 -12.46
C SER A 123 12.55 -20.84 -13.58
N LYS A 124 12.15 -19.60 -13.32
CA LYS A 124 12.29 -18.44 -14.22
C LYS A 124 13.41 -17.49 -13.79
N GLY A 125 14.10 -17.75 -12.68
CA GLY A 125 15.07 -16.85 -12.09
C GLY A 125 14.46 -15.54 -11.57
N LEU A 126 13.22 -15.58 -11.07
CA LEU A 126 12.43 -14.42 -10.61
C LEU A 126 12.07 -14.51 -9.12
N GLU A 127 12.70 -15.39 -8.36
CA GLU A 127 12.44 -15.58 -6.94
C GLU A 127 12.91 -14.42 -6.05
N ASP A 128 13.83 -13.61 -6.56
CA ASP A 128 14.33 -12.42 -5.87
C ASP A 128 13.55 -11.18 -6.32
N LEU A 129 12.73 -10.64 -5.41
CA LEU A 129 11.99 -9.40 -5.67
C LEU A 129 12.90 -8.19 -5.93
N GLY A 130 14.16 -8.24 -5.46
CA GLY A 130 15.18 -7.22 -5.72
C GLY A 130 15.46 -7.00 -7.21
N LEU A 131 15.23 -8.01 -8.06
CA LEU A 131 15.36 -7.90 -9.52
C LEU A 131 14.44 -6.85 -10.13
N ALA A 132 13.31 -6.53 -9.48
CA ALA A 132 12.41 -5.47 -9.93
C ALA A 132 13.03 -4.07 -9.90
N PHE A 133 14.18 -3.89 -9.23
CA PHE A 133 14.95 -2.64 -9.22
C PHE A 133 16.03 -2.58 -10.31
N GLU A 134 16.22 -3.66 -11.07
CA GLU A 134 17.20 -3.70 -12.15
C GLU A 134 16.63 -3.09 -13.44
N SER A 135 15.39 -3.41 -13.78
CA SER A 135 14.70 -2.86 -14.95
C SER A 135 13.18 -2.97 -14.85
N GLU A 136 12.45 -2.15 -15.60
CA GLU A 136 10.98 -2.23 -15.69
C GLU A 136 10.53 -3.57 -16.28
N GLU A 137 11.29 -4.15 -17.22
CA GLU A 137 10.99 -5.46 -17.81
C GLU A 137 11.01 -6.56 -16.76
N LYS A 138 12.02 -6.58 -15.88
CA LYS A 138 12.11 -7.54 -14.77
C LYS A 138 10.96 -7.38 -13.78
N LYS A 139 10.62 -6.16 -13.46
CA LYS A 139 9.48 -5.83 -12.60
C LYS A 139 8.17 -6.34 -13.21
N ASP A 140 7.92 -6.05 -14.49
CA ASP A 140 6.72 -6.50 -15.20
C ASP A 140 6.65 -8.02 -15.30
N GLU A 141 7.80 -8.69 -15.50
CA GLU A 141 7.88 -10.15 -15.54
C GLU A 141 7.53 -10.81 -14.20
N ILE A 142 8.04 -10.25 -13.07
CA ILE A 142 7.69 -10.70 -11.72
C ILE A 142 6.18 -10.52 -11.48
N ILE A 143 5.68 -9.32 -11.73
CA ILE A 143 4.26 -8.99 -11.52
C ILE A 143 3.35 -9.83 -12.42
N GLY A 144 3.71 -9.99 -13.69
CA GLY A 144 2.96 -10.84 -14.62
C GLY A 144 2.94 -12.31 -14.19
N THR A 145 4.06 -12.82 -13.69
CA THR A 145 4.14 -14.19 -13.17
C THR A 145 3.26 -14.36 -11.93
N LEU A 146 3.31 -13.43 -10.97
CA LEU A 146 2.42 -13.46 -9.79
C LEU A 146 0.95 -13.35 -10.18
N SER A 147 0.61 -12.46 -11.12
CA SER A 147 -0.76 -12.32 -11.63
C SER A 147 -1.29 -13.63 -12.20
N ASN A 148 -0.49 -14.31 -13.01
CA ASN A 148 -0.84 -15.59 -13.58
C ASN A 148 -1.00 -16.68 -12.50
N LEU A 149 -0.16 -16.67 -11.46
CA LEU A 149 -0.26 -17.63 -10.35
C LEU A 149 -1.51 -17.39 -9.50
N PHE A 150 -1.83 -16.13 -9.17
CA PHE A 150 -3.04 -15.81 -8.41
C PHE A 150 -4.33 -16.15 -9.18
N SER A 151 -4.33 -16.00 -10.50
CA SER A 151 -5.48 -16.34 -11.35
C SER A 151 -5.77 -17.83 -11.48
N THR A 152 -4.92 -18.73 -10.94
CA THR A 152 -5.15 -20.18 -11.03
C THR A 152 -6.21 -20.70 -10.07
N ASN A 153 -6.53 -19.98 -8.99
CA ASN A 153 -7.51 -20.40 -8.00
C ASN A 153 -8.36 -19.21 -7.54
N LYS A 154 -9.46 -19.52 -6.85
CA LYS A 154 -10.34 -18.51 -6.26
C LYS A 154 -9.66 -17.81 -5.08
N ARG A 155 -10.03 -16.56 -4.83
CA ARG A 155 -9.52 -15.75 -3.73
C ARG A 155 -9.62 -16.47 -2.37
N ASP A 156 -10.73 -17.12 -2.11
CA ASP A 156 -10.97 -17.80 -0.82
C ASP A 156 -9.98 -18.95 -0.59
N TYR A 157 -9.58 -19.69 -1.65
CA TYR A 157 -8.50 -20.67 -1.58
C TYR A 157 -7.19 -20.06 -1.10
N TRP A 158 -6.80 -18.90 -1.65
CA TRP A 158 -5.57 -18.22 -1.25
C TRP A 158 -5.63 -17.71 0.17
N ILE A 159 -6.78 -17.16 0.59
CA ILE A 159 -7.00 -16.67 1.96
C ILE A 159 -6.93 -17.82 2.97
N GLU A 160 -7.57 -18.96 2.68
CA GLU A 160 -7.54 -20.13 3.55
C GLU A 160 -6.13 -20.69 3.68
N LYS A 161 -5.42 -20.81 2.57
CA LYS A 161 -4.03 -21.27 2.56
C LYS A 161 -3.12 -20.42 3.43
N MET A 162 -3.29 -19.09 3.40
CA MET A 162 -2.52 -18.16 4.23
C MET A 162 -2.95 -18.16 5.72
N ARG A 163 -4.17 -18.60 6.03
CA ARG A 163 -4.67 -18.66 7.43
C ARG A 163 -4.25 -19.92 8.17
N ASN A 164 -4.19 -21.06 7.49
CA ASN A 164 -4.03 -22.37 8.11
C ASN A 164 -2.59 -22.69 8.54
N GLU A 165 -1.63 -21.81 8.25
CA GLU A 165 -0.23 -22.01 8.58
C GLU A 165 0.36 -20.88 9.46
N ARG A 166 -0.50 -20.23 10.26
CA ARG A 166 -0.07 -19.31 11.33
C ARG A 166 0.13 -20.02 12.65
#